data_2a0c375b3e97c88835803933b6ec3c71
#
_entry.id   2a0c375b3e97c88835803933b6ec3c71
#
_cell.length_a   1.000
_cell.length_b   1.000
_cell.length_c   1.000
_cell.angle_alpha   90.00
_cell.angle_beta   90.00
_cell.angle_gamma   90.00
#
_symmetry.space_group_name_H-M   'P 1'
#
loop_
_entity.id
_entity.type
_entity.pdbx_description
1 polymer ?
#
loop_
_entity_poly.entity_id
_entity_poly.type
_entity_poly.pdbx_seq_one_letter_code
_entity_poly.pdbx_strand_id
1 'polypeptide(L)'
;MPPDNIGKRWKAISAIGAIVASTATAIYRPPPIGDPQSFIALGTLLSSVTSGLLYVAMTRFSGQRHVLAWIAAAVVGSAGAVWCHSYYGILFDTRVAVYEGQHFVIGDEYTPEGTAWAAAHGHEANALLFDFTGVATNVWTRESIERVKTRMRLSYYTVFPCVAIAILSTVQAVQVGKRSAQRRG
;
A
#
# COMPACT_ATOMS: atom_id res chain seq x y z
N MET A 1 4.91 -18.29 -32.31
CA MET A 1 3.85 -18.38 -31.28
C MET A 1 2.56 -17.89 -31.90
N PRO A 2 1.47 -18.65 -31.84
CA PRO A 2 0.19 -18.19 -32.40
C PRO A 2 -0.33 -16.98 -31.63
N PRO A 3 -0.86 -15.96 -32.31
CA PRO A 3 -1.31 -14.68 -31.71
C PRO A 3 -2.42 -14.83 -30.68
N ASP A 4 -3.25 -15.85 -30.74
CA ASP A 4 -4.35 -16.12 -29.82
C ASP A 4 -3.93 -16.40 -28.35
N ASN A 5 -2.69 -16.83 -28.14
CA ASN A 5 -2.19 -17.12 -26.80
C ASN A 5 -1.78 -15.85 -26.02
N ILE A 6 -1.44 -14.77 -26.72
CA ILE A 6 -1.04 -13.51 -26.08
C ILE A 6 -2.26 -12.82 -25.47
N GLY A 7 -3.38 -12.78 -26.20
CA GLY A 7 -4.62 -12.17 -25.72
C GLY A 7 -5.23 -12.87 -24.49
N LYS A 8 -5.22 -14.21 -24.46
CA LYS A 8 -5.70 -15.00 -23.31
C LYS A 8 -4.84 -14.79 -22.06
N ARG A 9 -3.53 -14.71 -22.22
CA ARG A 9 -2.58 -14.46 -21.12
C ARG A 9 -2.71 -13.04 -20.57
N TRP A 10 -2.90 -12.05 -21.45
CA TRP A 10 -3.11 -10.66 -21.06
C TRP A 10 -4.40 -10.48 -20.25
N LYS A 11 -5.48 -11.12 -20.65
CA LYS A 11 -6.74 -11.15 -19.88
C LYS A 11 -6.56 -11.77 -18.49
N ALA A 12 -5.80 -12.87 -18.38
CA ALA A 12 -5.54 -13.51 -17.10
C ALA A 12 -4.70 -12.60 -16.15
N ILE A 13 -3.71 -11.87 -16.69
CA ILE A 13 -2.89 -10.95 -15.91
C ILE A 13 -3.71 -9.75 -15.43
N SER A 14 -4.53 -9.18 -16.32
CA SER A 14 -5.43 -8.08 -15.95
C SER A 14 -6.42 -8.51 -14.87
N ALA A 15 -6.96 -9.74 -14.97
CA ALA A 15 -7.85 -10.29 -13.94
C ALA A 15 -7.13 -10.47 -12.59
N ILE A 16 -5.90 -10.98 -12.58
CA ILE A 16 -5.09 -11.10 -11.35
C ILE A 16 -4.79 -9.72 -10.78
N GLY A 17 -4.38 -8.77 -11.60
CA GLY A 17 -4.13 -7.38 -11.18
C GLY A 17 -5.38 -6.73 -10.56
N ALA A 18 -6.55 -6.96 -11.16
CA ALA A 18 -7.82 -6.47 -10.64
C ALA A 18 -8.21 -7.14 -9.30
N ILE A 19 -7.99 -8.45 -9.16
CA ILE A 19 -8.23 -9.18 -7.90
C ILE A 19 -7.30 -8.66 -6.81
N VAL A 20 -6.01 -8.49 -7.10
CA VAL A 20 -5.04 -7.94 -6.14
C VAL A 20 -5.45 -6.53 -5.71
N ALA A 21 -5.83 -5.68 -6.66
CA ALA A 21 -6.27 -4.32 -6.35
C ALA A 21 -7.56 -4.31 -5.53
N SER A 22 -8.58 -5.10 -5.89
CA SER A 22 -9.84 -5.16 -5.16
C SER A 22 -9.66 -5.74 -3.74
N THR A 23 -8.81 -6.73 -3.56
CA THR A 23 -8.49 -7.29 -2.24
C THR A 23 -7.78 -6.26 -1.37
N ALA A 24 -6.80 -5.56 -1.92
CA ALA A 24 -6.09 -4.51 -1.20
C ALA A 24 -7.04 -3.37 -0.80
N THR A 25 -7.90 -2.89 -1.70
CA THR A 25 -8.86 -1.81 -1.40
C THR A 25 -9.94 -2.21 -0.41
N ALA A 26 -10.32 -3.49 -0.34
CA ALA A 26 -11.27 -3.99 0.66
C ALA A 26 -10.67 -4.02 2.08
N ILE A 27 -9.35 -4.21 2.19
CA ILE A 27 -8.64 -4.30 3.48
C ILE A 27 -8.16 -2.93 3.96
N TYR A 28 -7.79 -2.04 3.02
CA TYR A 28 -7.15 -0.77 3.32
C TYR A 28 -8.11 0.40 3.15
N ARG A 29 -8.39 1.11 4.23
CA ARG A 29 -9.06 2.41 4.14
C ARG A 29 -8.12 3.41 3.46
N PRO A 30 -8.59 4.15 2.44
CA PRO A 30 -7.77 5.21 1.84
C PRO A 30 -7.44 6.28 2.88
N PRO A 31 -6.28 6.94 2.78
CA PRO A 31 -5.94 8.04 3.66
C PRO A 31 -6.99 9.16 3.59
N PRO A 32 -7.31 9.85 4.70
CA PRO A 32 -8.25 10.97 4.70
C PRO A 32 -7.59 12.23 4.11
N ILE A 33 -7.09 12.12 2.88
CA ILE A 33 -6.29 13.14 2.18
C ILE A 33 -6.80 13.22 0.75
N GLY A 34 -7.73 14.13 0.48
CA GLY A 34 -8.28 14.31 -0.87
C GLY A 34 -9.32 13.24 -1.26
N ASP A 35 -9.48 13.02 -2.57
CA ASP A 35 -10.49 12.09 -3.09
C ASP A 35 -10.09 10.62 -2.92
N PRO A 36 -10.89 9.80 -2.21
CA PRO A 36 -10.62 8.37 -2.03
C PRO A 36 -10.52 7.60 -3.34
N GLN A 37 -11.26 8.00 -4.38
CA GLN A 37 -11.26 7.30 -5.67
C GLN A 37 -9.92 7.45 -6.39
N SER A 38 -9.27 8.60 -6.27
CA SER A 38 -7.95 8.82 -6.87
C SER A 38 -6.88 7.92 -6.23
N PHE A 39 -6.97 7.64 -4.93
CA PHE A 39 -6.08 6.70 -4.24
C PHE A 39 -6.25 5.27 -4.75
N ILE A 40 -7.50 4.82 -4.92
CA ILE A 40 -7.82 3.50 -5.44
C ILE A 40 -7.34 3.35 -6.88
N ALA A 41 -7.59 4.35 -7.73
CA ALA A 41 -7.16 4.34 -9.14
C ALA A 41 -5.64 4.25 -9.27
N LEU A 42 -4.89 5.03 -8.51
CA LEU A 42 -3.43 4.99 -8.54
C LEU A 42 -2.87 3.68 -7.98
N GLY A 43 -3.44 3.16 -6.89
CA GLY A 43 -3.08 1.84 -6.34
C GLY A 43 -3.30 0.72 -7.36
N THR A 44 -4.44 0.75 -8.08
CA THR A 44 -4.74 -0.20 -9.15
C THR A 44 -3.75 -0.08 -10.32
N LEU A 45 -3.39 1.12 -10.72
CA LEU A 45 -2.38 1.36 -11.74
C LEU A 45 -1.03 0.78 -11.34
N LEU A 46 -0.56 1.06 -10.13
CA LEU A 46 0.72 0.53 -9.61
C LEU A 46 0.72 -1.00 -9.54
N SER A 47 -0.38 -1.62 -9.08
CA SER A 47 -0.54 -3.06 -9.07
C SER A 47 -0.49 -3.64 -10.49
N SER A 48 -1.15 -3.01 -11.46
CA SER A 48 -1.19 -3.46 -12.86
C SER A 48 0.18 -3.36 -13.53
N VAL A 49 0.90 -2.26 -13.33
CA VAL A 49 2.26 -2.08 -13.86
C VAL A 49 3.20 -3.11 -13.25
N THR A 50 3.16 -3.32 -11.95
CA THR A 50 3.98 -4.31 -11.24
C THR A 50 3.68 -5.72 -11.75
N SER A 51 2.40 -6.06 -11.91
CA SER A 51 1.97 -7.36 -12.44
C SER A 51 2.47 -7.58 -13.88
N GLY A 52 2.44 -6.55 -14.72
CA GLY A 52 2.96 -6.61 -16.08
C GLY A 52 4.48 -6.87 -16.11
N LEU A 53 5.25 -6.16 -15.29
CA LEU A 53 6.70 -6.36 -15.17
C LEU A 53 7.04 -7.77 -14.65
N LEU A 54 6.33 -8.22 -13.61
CA LEU A 54 6.51 -9.57 -13.09
C LEU A 54 6.16 -10.64 -14.12
N TYR A 55 5.12 -10.44 -14.92
CA TYR A 55 4.82 -11.38 -16.00
C TYR A 55 5.94 -11.51 -17.02
N VAL A 56 6.55 -10.41 -17.44
CA VAL A 56 7.73 -10.44 -18.31
C VAL A 56 8.88 -11.20 -17.64
N ALA A 57 9.13 -10.95 -16.36
CA ALA A 57 10.12 -11.69 -15.59
C ALA A 57 9.79 -13.18 -15.48
N MET A 58 8.52 -13.56 -15.24
CA MET A 58 8.07 -14.94 -15.18
C MET A 58 8.31 -15.71 -16.49
N THR A 59 8.11 -15.06 -17.64
CA THR A 59 8.38 -15.68 -18.94
C THR A 59 9.87 -15.90 -19.18
N ARG A 60 10.71 -14.95 -18.77
CA ARG A 60 12.16 -15.00 -18.96
C ARG A 60 12.87 -15.92 -17.96
N PHE A 61 12.37 -15.97 -16.71
CA PHE A 61 12.97 -16.72 -15.60
C PHE A 61 12.11 -17.93 -15.19
N SER A 62 11.58 -18.66 -16.15
CA SER A 62 10.69 -19.81 -15.91
C SER A 62 11.43 -21.13 -15.61
N GLY A 63 12.77 -21.13 -15.62
CA GLY A 63 13.59 -22.30 -15.38
C GLY A 63 13.68 -22.72 -13.91
N GLN A 64 13.90 -24.02 -13.66
CA GLN A 64 13.98 -24.62 -12.32
C GLN A 64 15.04 -23.95 -11.42
N ARG A 65 16.14 -23.48 -11.99
CA ARG A 65 17.22 -22.76 -11.29
C ARG A 65 16.76 -21.48 -10.60
N HIS A 66 15.59 -20.93 -10.98
CA HIS A 66 15.06 -19.68 -10.46
C HIS A 66 13.96 -19.87 -9.38
N VAL A 67 13.64 -21.12 -8.99
CA VAL A 67 12.60 -21.38 -7.97
C VAL A 67 12.90 -20.67 -6.66
N LEU A 68 14.15 -20.75 -6.18
CA LEU A 68 14.55 -20.08 -4.93
C LEU A 68 14.42 -18.55 -5.03
N ALA A 69 14.73 -17.96 -6.20
CA ALA A 69 14.55 -16.53 -6.41
C ALA A 69 13.06 -16.12 -6.34
N TRP A 70 12.16 -16.95 -6.88
CA TRP A 70 10.73 -16.71 -6.80
C TRP A 70 10.19 -16.87 -5.37
N ILE A 71 10.69 -17.87 -4.62
CA ILE A 71 10.36 -18.03 -3.20
C ILE A 71 10.84 -16.82 -2.40
N ALA A 72 12.08 -16.39 -2.61
CA ALA A 72 12.63 -15.21 -1.95
C ALA A 72 11.83 -13.95 -2.28
N ALA A 73 11.47 -13.75 -3.55
CA ALA A 73 10.60 -12.62 -3.95
C ALA A 73 9.22 -12.68 -3.29
N ALA A 74 8.62 -13.86 -3.17
CA ALA A 74 7.34 -14.04 -2.48
C ALA A 74 7.43 -13.67 -0.99
N VAL A 75 8.50 -14.12 -0.31
CA VAL A 75 8.75 -13.78 1.11
C VAL A 75 8.97 -12.28 1.29
N VAL A 76 9.82 -11.67 0.47
CA VAL A 76 10.09 -10.21 0.53
C VAL A 76 8.83 -9.41 0.24
N GLY A 77 8.05 -9.79 -0.77
CA GLY A 77 6.77 -9.14 -1.09
C GLY A 77 5.77 -9.25 0.07
N SER A 78 5.65 -10.43 0.68
CA SER A 78 4.75 -10.64 1.82
C SER A 78 5.20 -9.84 3.05
N ALA A 79 6.48 -9.88 3.40
CA ALA A 79 7.04 -9.11 4.51
C ALA A 79 6.86 -7.60 4.29
N GLY A 80 7.12 -7.13 3.07
CA GLY A 80 6.91 -5.73 2.69
C GLY A 80 5.44 -5.30 2.80
N ALA A 81 4.51 -6.15 2.36
CA ALA A 81 3.08 -5.86 2.49
C ALA A 81 2.64 -5.75 3.95
N VAL A 82 3.06 -6.71 4.80
CA VAL A 82 2.76 -6.69 6.25
C VAL A 82 3.37 -5.46 6.91
N TRP A 83 4.63 -5.15 6.60
CA TRP A 83 5.30 -3.97 7.15
C TRP A 83 4.59 -2.67 6.79
N CYS A 84 4.31 -2.46 5.50
CA CYS A 84 3.62 -1.25 5.02
C CYS A 84 2.22 -1.14 5.62
N HIS A 85 1.49 -2.27 5.75
CA HIS A 85 0.19 -2.30 6.39
C HIS A 85 0.26 -1.86 7.86
N SER A 86 1.12 -2.50 8.63
CA SER A 86 1.27 -2.20 10.06
C SER A 86 1.70 -0.75 10.27
N TYR A 87 2.65 -0.27 9.48
CA TYR A 87 3.12 1.12 9.56
C TYR A 87 2.01 2.12 9.18
N TYR A 88 1.23 1.82 8.14
CA TYR A 88 0.09 2.64 7.77
C TYR A 88 -0.98 2.67 8.88
N GLY A 89 -1.29 1.53 9.49
CA GLY A 89 -2.22 1.43 10.62
C GLY A 89 -1.76 2.30 11.81
N ILE A 90 -0.49 2.20 12.20
CA ILE A 90 0.08 3.04 13.26
C ILE A 90 -0.04 4.53 12.92
N LEU A 91 0.28 4.92 11.67
CA LEU A 91 0.13 6.31 11.24
C LEU A 91 -1.33 6.76 11.29
N PHE A 92 -2.27 5.90 10.86
CA PHE A 92 -3.70 6.21 10.89
C PHE A 92 -4.18 6.42 12.32
N ASP A 93 -3.84 5.51 13.23
CA ASP A 93 -4.30 5.55 14.62
C ASP A 93 -3.67 6.70 15.42
N THR A 94 -2.42 7.08 15.09
CA THR A 94 -1.68 8.11 15.86
C THR A 94 -1.69 9.50 15.22
N ARG A 95 -2.01 9.60 13.93
CA ARG A 95 -1.88 10.83 13.14
C ARG A 95 -3.16 11.25 12.42
N VAL A 96 -4.28 10.63 12.76
CA VAL A 96 -5.61 11.05 12.31
C VAL A 96 -6.45 11.38 13.51
N ALA A 97 -6.93 12.60 13.56
CA ALA A 97 -7.89 13.07 14.57
C ALA A 97 -9.26 13.24 13.94
N VAL A 98 -10.31 13.20 14.76
CA VAL A 98 -11.71 13.34 14.31
C VAL A 98 -12.29 14.61 14.89
N TYR A 99 -12.85 15.45 14.01
CA TYR A 99 -13.59 16.64 14.38
C TYR A 99 -14.89 16.70 13.57
N GLU A 100 -16.04 16.82 14.23
CA GLU A 100 -17.38 16.81 13.61
C GLU A 100 -17.63 15.65 12.63
N GLY A 101 -17.11 14.46 12.95
CA GLY A 101 -17.23 13.27 12.10
C GLY A 101 -16.30 13.25 10.88
N GLN A 102 -15.48 14.26 10.69
CA GLN A 102 -14.45 14.31 9.64
C GLN A 102 -13.10 13.92 10.18
N HIS A 103 -12.32 13.23 9.34
CA HIS A 103 -10.96 12.80 9.65
C HIS A 103 -9.94 13.83 9.17
N PHE A 104 -9.08 14.29 10.06
CA PHE A 104 -8.01 15.24 9.78
C PHE A 104 -6.65 14.63 10.04
N VAL A 105 -5.71 14.80 9.11
CA VAL A 105 -4.33 14.43 9.34
C VAL A 105 -3.67 15.50 10.18
N ILE A 106 -3.09 15.09 11.31
CA ILE A 106 -2.36 15.94 12.24
C ILE A 106 -0.85 15.82 12.03
N GLY A 107 -0.12 16.88 12.40
CA GLY A 107 1.34 16.93 12.30
C GLY A 107 2.05 16.23 13.46
N ASP A 108 3.37 16.16 13.38
CA ASP A 108 4.26 15.70 14.46
C ASP A 108 4.95 16.86 15.18
N GLU A 109 4.79 18.10 14.72
CA GLU A 109 5.34 19.31 15.33
C GLU A 109 4.23 20.35 15.53
N TYR A 110 4.16 20.88 16.75
CA TYR A 110 3.19 21.93 17.11
C TYR A 110 3.65 23.30 16.61
N THR A 111 2.66 24.17 16.36
CA THR A 111 2.90 25.63 16.29
C THR A 111 3.22 26.18 17.69
N PRO A 112 3.74 27.42 17.82
CA PRO A 112 3.93 28.04 19.14
C PRO A 112 2.62 28.10 19.95
N GLU A 113 1.49 28.40 19.31
CA GLU A 113 0.17 28.44 19.93
C GLU A 113 -0.32 27.04 20.36
N GLY A 114 -0.15 26.03 19.47
CA GLY A 114 -0.46 24.64 19.79
C GLY A 114 0.39 24.10 20.94
N THR A 115 1.66 24.49 21.03
CA THR A 115 2.55 24.12 22.13
C THR A 115 2.10 24.71 23.45
N ALA A 116 1.75 26.00 23.47
CA ALA A 116 1.27 26.68 24.68
C ALA A 116 -0.05 26.05 25.18
N TRP A 117 -0.97 25.75 24.27
CA TRP A 117 -2.23 25.11 24.60
C TRP A 117 -2.02 23.68 25.13
N ALA A 118 -1.20 22.86 24.44
CA ALA A 118 -0.92 21.49 24.84
C ALA A 118 -0.24 21.41 26.23
N ALA A 119 0.60 22.37 26.55
CA ALA A 119 1.22 22.46 27.87
C ALA A 119 0.18 22.75 29.02
N ALA A 120 -0.89 23.48 28.70
CA ALA A 120 -1.93 23.83 29.67
C ALA A 120 -3.03 22.76 29.79
N HIS A 121 -3.38 22.05 28.71
CA HIS A 121 -4.58 21.20 28.64
C HIS A 121 -4.29 19.75 28.27
N GLY A 122 -3.04 19.40 27.95
CA GLY A 122 -2.63 18.06 27.51
C GLY A 122 -2.53 17.92 26.00
N HIS A 123 -2.13 16.72 25.54
CA HIS A 123 -1.77 16.47 24.15
C HIS A 123 -2.83 15.69 23.37
N GLU A 124 -4.10 15.70 23.81
CA GLU A 124 -5.16 15.00 23.13
C GLU A 124 -5.54 15.71 21.82
N ALA A 125 -5.29 15.03 20.67
CA ALA A 125 -5.43 15.64 19.35
C ALA A 125 -6.86 16.05 19.01
N ASN A 126 -7.87 15.31 19.47
CA ASN A 126 -9.27 15.66 19.22
C ASN A 126 -9.69 16.90 20.02
N ALA A 127 -9.25 17.03 21.27
CA ALA A 127 -9.50 18.20 22.10
C ALA A 127 -8.82 19.45 21.52
N LEU A 128 -7.56 19.29 21.07
CA LEU A 128 -6.84 20.35 20.36
C LEU A 128 -7.60 20.83 19.11
N LEU A 129 -8.07 19.91 18.28
CA LEU A 129 -8.84 20.28 17.09
C LEU A 129 -10.16 20.98 17.44
N PHE A 130 -10.80 20.54 18.52
CA PHE A 130 -12.07 21.15 18.97
C PHE A 130 -11.87 22.60 19.37
N ASP A 131 -10.88 22.92 20.18
CA ASP A 131 -10.61 24.27 20.65
C ASP A 131 -10.11 25.21 19.53
N PHE A 132 -9.45 24.67 18.52
CA PHE A 132 -9.04 25.42 17.33
C PHE A 132 -10.02 25.29 16.16
N THR A 133 -11.30 24.98 16.45
CA THR A 133 -12.42 24.95 15.46
C THR A 133 -12.13 24.10 14.22
N GLY A 134 -11.42 22.97 14.38
CA GLY A 134 -11.09 22.05 13.29
C GLY A 134 -9.94 22.48 12.37
N VAL A 135 -9.28 23.62 12.66
CA VAL A 135 -8.18 24.14 11.80
C VAL A 135 -6.85 23.54 12.26
N ALA A 136 -6.49 22.38 11.70
CA ALA A 136 -5.26 21.66 12.08
C ALA A 136 -3.96 22.48 11.92
N THR A 137 -3.90 23.42 10.97
CA THR A 137 -2.73 24.27 10.73
C THR A 137 -2.51 25.35 11.80
N ASN A 138 -3.48 25.59 12.68
CA ASN A 138 -3.30 26.47 13.83
C ASN A 138 -2.59 25.73 14.98
N VAL A 139 -2.74 24.40 15.03
CA VAL A 139 -2.21 23.54 16.08
C VAL A 139 -0.84 22.96 15.67
N TRP A 140 -0.77 22.42 14.46
CA TRP A 140 0.46 21.78 13.92
C TRP A 140 1.03 22.56 12.76
N THR A 141 2.36 22.53 12.63
CA THR A 141 3.01 23.20 11.50
C THR A 141 2.59 22.56 10.18
N ARG A 142 2.38 23.39 9.17
CA ARG A 142 1.97 22.93 7.83
C ARG A 142 2.95 21.92 7.26
N GLU A 143 4.24 22.12 7.50
CA GLU A 143 5.29 21.22 7.03
C GLU A 143 5.19 19.84 7.68
N SER A 144 4.92 19.78 8.98
CA SER A 144 4.76 18.51 9.69
C SER A 144 3.51 17.75 9.20
N ILE A 145 2.40 18.43 8.96
CA ILE A 145 1.19 17.85 8.38
C ILE A 145 1.48 17.25 7.00
N GLU A 146 2.14 17.99 6.10
CA GLU A 146 2.46 17.49 4.75
C GLU A 146 3.47 16.33 4.78
N ARG A 147 4.40 16.33 5.72
CA ARG A 147 5.32 15.20 5.96
C ARG A 147 4.55 13.94 6.35
N VAL A 148 3.60 14.04 7.28
CA VAL A 148 2.75 12.92 7.71
C VAL A 148 1.88 12.44 6.55
N LYS A 149 1.22 13.33 5.81
CA LYS A 149 0.45 12.98 4.61
C LYS A 149 1.28 12.23 3.59
N THR A 150 2.51 12.65 3.36
CA THR A 150 3.45 11.99 2.43
C THR A 150 3.80 10.58 2.90
N ARG A 151 4.09 10.39 4.19
CA ARG A 151 4.34 9.06 4.77
C ARG A 151 3.13 8.14 4.64
N MET A 152 1.92 8.64 4.90
CA MET A 152 0.68 7.88 4.73
C MET A 152 0.45 7.48 3.27
N ARG A 153 0.66 8.39 2.32
CA ARG A 153 0.55 8.10 0.88
C ARG A 153 1.55 7.04 0.45
N LEU A 154 2.81 7.18 0.82
CA LEU A 154 3.87 6.23 0.47
C LEU A 154 3.60 4.83 1.03
N SER A 155 3.25 4.72 2.32
CA SER A 155 2.95 3.42 2.91
C SER A 155 1.73 2.77 2.27
N TYR A 156 0.67 3.54 2.00
CA TYR A 156 -0.52 3.05 1.32
C TYR A 156 -0.20 2.53 -0.10
N TYR A 157 0.49 3.32 -0.92
CA TYR A 157 0.78 2.92 -2.30
C TYR A 157 1.78 1.77 -2.41
N THR A 158 2.75 1.66 -1.50
CA THR A 158 3.76 0.59 -1.52
C THR A 158 3.15 -0.79 -1.23
N VAL A 159 2.02 -0.87 -0.54
CA VAL A 159 1.32 -2.14 -0.30
C VAL A 159 0.95 -2.84 -1.60
N PHE A 160 0.43 -2.10 -2.59
CA PHE A 160 -0.06 -2.68 -3.85
C PHE A 160 1.01 -3.47 -4.63
N PRO A 161 2.18 -2.91 -4.94
CA PRO A 161 3.25 -3.67 -5.57
C PRO A 161 3.76 -4.83 -4.70
N CYS A 162 3.85 -4.65 -3.37
CA CYS A 162 4.28 -5.73 -2.48
C CYS A 162 3.33 -6.93 -2.54
N VAL A 163 2.01 -6.72 -2.50
CA VAL A 163 1.00 -7.77 -2.62
C VAL A 163 1.07 -8.43 -4.00
N ALA A 164 1.22 -7.67 -5.08
CA ALA A 164 1.38 -8.21 -6.43
C ALA A 164 2.63 -9.10 -6.54
N ILE A 165 3.77 -8.66 -5.98
CA ILE A 165 5.01 -9.45 -5.93
C ILE A 165 4.79 -10.74 -5.15
N ALA A 166 4.18 -10.66 -3.96
CA ALA A 166 3.93 -11.83 -3.13
C ALA A 166 3.11 -12.90 -3.86
N ILE A 167 1.95 -12.51 -4.42
CA ILE A 167 1.02 -13.43 -5.07
C ILE A 167 1.64 -14.04 -6.33
N LEU A 168 2.15 -13.20 -7.24
CA LEU A 168 2.65 -13.68 -8.54
C LEU A 168 3.91 -14.51 -8.38
N SER A 169 4.81 -14.14 -7.47
CA SER A 169 6.02 -14.93 -7.20
C SER A 169 5.69 -16.28 -6.58
N THR A 170 4.69 -16.35 -5.68
CA THR A 170 4.19 -17.61 -5.12
C THR A 170 3.62 -18.52 -6.22
N VAL A 171 2.76 -17.98 -7.07
CA VAL A 171 2.18 -18.74 -8.19
C VAL A 171 3.28 -19.29 -9.10
N GLN A 172 4.29 -18.48 -9.43
CA GLN A 172 5.40 -18.89 -10.28
C GLN A 172 6.25 -19.98 -9.60
N ALA A 173 6.58 -19.83 -8.33
CA ALA A 173 7.35 -20.82 -7.58
C ALA A 173 6.65 -22.20 -7.60
N VAL A 174 5.33 -22.23 -7.35
CA VAL A 174 4.51 -23.45 -7.39
C VAL A 174 4.48 -24.07 -8.78
N GLN A 175 4.29 -23.26 -9.85
CA GLN A 175 4.23 -23.76 -11.21
C GLN A 175 5.57 -24.38 -11.65
N VAL A 176 6.68 -23.76 -11.34
CA VAL A 176 8.02 -24.27 -11.68
C VAL A 176 8.31 -25.53 -10.87
N GLY A 177 7.94 -25.58 -9.60
CA GLY A 177 8.08 -26.77 -8.74
C GLY A 177 7.33 -27.98 -9.29
N LYS A 178 6.05 -27.82 -9.68
CA LYS A 178 5.24 -28.88 -10.28
C LYS A 178 5.84 -29.45 -11.57
N ARG A 179 6.33 -28.60 -12.48
CA ARG A 179 6.98 -29.03 -13.71
C ARG A 179 8.26 -29.84 -13.45
N SER A 180 8.96 -29.54 -12.37
CA SER A 180 10.17 -30.28 -11.98
C SER A 180 9.85 -31.69 -11.44
N ALA A 181 8.76 -31.82 -10.68
CA ALA A 181 8.31 -33.11 -10.17
C ALA A 181 7.87 -34.04 -11.32
N GLN A 182 7.12 -33.52 -12.29
CA GLN A 182 6.66 -34.29 -13.46
C GLN A 182 7.80 -34.78 -14.39
N ARG A 183 8.97 -34.17 -14.36
CA ARG A 183 10.13 -34.60 -15.19
C ARG A 183 10.97 -35.66 -14.51
N ARG A 184 10.76 -35.92 -13.22
CA ARG A 184 11.52 -36.90 -12.42
C ARG A 184 10.83 -38.24 -12.23
N GLY A 185 9.51 -38.29 -12.46
CA GLY A 185 8.70 -39.52 -12.48
C GLY A 185 8.47 -40.00 -13.90
#